data_703f69973409574a0785c76fa6b9e8a2
#
_entry.id   703f69973409574a0785c76fa6b9e8a2
#
_cell.length_a   1.000
_cell.length_b   1.000
_cell.length_c   1.000
_cell.angle_alpha   90.00
_cell.angle_beta   90.00
_cell.angle_gamma   90.00
#
_symmetry.space_group_name_H-M   'P 1'
#
loop_
_entity.id
_entity.type
_entity.pdbx_description
1 polymer ?
#
loop_
_entity_poly.entity_id
_entity_poly.type
_entity_poly.pdbx_seq_one_letter_code
_entity_poly.pdbx_strand_id
1 'polypeptide(L)'
;MTTDAFRRAALALPGAIESEHMHHPDFRVEKRIFATLGYPDTAWGMVKLPPDEQQKLVESMPETFRPAAGAWGRQGSTMVCLAKAKPQVLTYALEMAWRMAQMKPGKKKSA
;
A
#
# COMPACT_ATOMS: atom_id res chain seq x y z
N MET A 1 -11.98 -3.92 8.65
CA MET A 1 -12.06 -3.72 7.19
C MET A 1 -11.91 -5.06 6.50
N THR A 2 -12.71 -5.31 5.48
CA THR A 2 -12.65 -6.56 4.73
C THR A 2 -11.73 -6.45 3.53
N THR A 3 -11.36 -7.59 2.95
CA THR A 3 -10.58 -7.57 1.72
C THR A 3 -11.36 -6.88 0.59
N ASP A 4 -12.67 -7.07 0.54
CA ASP A 4 -13.48 -6.40 -0.47
C ASP A 4 -13.49 -4.90 -0.30
N ALA A 5 -13.53 -4.42 0.94
CA ALA A 5 -13.49 -2.98 1.19
C ALA A 5 -12.14 -2.39 0.79
N PHE A 6 -11.06 -3.12 1.07
CA PHE A 6 -9.73 -2.71 0.62
C PHE A 6 -9.69 -2.62 -0.90
N ARG A 7 -10.21 -3.66 -1.57
CA ARG A 7 -10.23 -3.69 -3.03
C ARG A 7 -11.00 -2.51 -3.60
N ARG A 8 -12.19 -2.24 -3.05
CA ARG A 8 -12.99 -1.13 -3.54
C ARG A 8 -12.29 0.21 -3.33
N ALA A 9 -11.64 0.39 -2.19
CA ALA A 9 -10.95 1.64 -1.91
C ALA A 9 -9.78 1.84 -2.87
N ALA A 10 -9.03 0.78 -3.16
CA ALA A 10 -7.91 0.87 -4.08
C ALA A 10 -8.39 1.18 -5.50
N LEU A 11 -9.46 0.51 -5.92
CA LEU A 11 -9.96 0.68 -7.28
C LEU A 11 -10.72 1.99 -7.49
N ALA A 12 -11.10 2.66 -6.40
CA ALA A 12 -11.72 3.98 -6.51
C ALA A 12 -10.72 5.06 -6.92
N LEU A 13 -9.43 4.81 -6.81
CA LEU A 13 -8.43 5.79 -7.18
C LEU A 13 -8.27 5.83 -8.70
N PRO A 14 -8.14 7.04 -9.27
CA PRO A 14 -8.11 7.18 -10.74
C PRO A 14 -6.99 6.36 -11.38
N GLY A 15 -7.34 5.64 -12.44
CA GLY A 15 -6.37 4.84 -13.18
C GLY A 15 -5.95 3.55 -12.52
N ALA A 16 -6.48 3.24 -11.35
CA ALA A 16 -6.11 2.01 -10.64
C ALA A 16 -6.76 0.80 -11.30
N ILE A 17 -5.98 -0.26 -11.45
CA ILE A 17 -6.47 -1.53 -11.95
C ILE A 17 -6.02 -2.65 -11.03
N GLU A 18 -6.77 -3.72 -11.02
CA GLU A 18 -6.40 -4.91 -10.27
C GLU A 18 -5.72 -5.91 -11.18
N SER A 19 -4.63 -6.52 -10.71
CA SER A 19 -3.95 -7.60 -11.38
C SER A 19 -3.53 -8.60 -10.31
N GLU A 20 -2.58 -9.43 -10.58
CA GLU A 20 -2.07 -10.34 -9.57
C GLU A 20 -0.63 -10.73 -9.88
N HIS A 21 0.07 -11.15 -8.82
CA HIS A 21 1.38 -11.76 -8.96
C HIS A 21 1.51 -12.80 -7.86
N MET A 22 2.11 -13.94 -8.21
CA MET A 22 2.35 -15.01 -7.25
C MET A 22 1.08 -15.39 -6.49
N HIS A 23 -0.06 -15.36 -7.21
CA HIS A 23 -1.38 -15.71 -6.68
C HIS A 23 -1.93 -14.73 -5.65
N HIS A 24 -1.38 -13.52 -5.58
CA HIS A 24 -1.90 -12.48 -4.70
C HIS A 24 -2.44 -11.34 -5.54
N PRO A 25 -3.65 -10.82 -5.21
CA PRO A 25 -4.16 -9.65 -5.91
C PRO A 25 -3.27 -8.45 -5.66
N ASP A 26 -3.03 -7.68 -6.72
CA ASP A 26 -2.33 -6.41 -6.55
C ASP A 26 -3.09 -5.31 -7.29
N PHE A 27 -2.75 -4.07 -6.95
CA PHE A 27 -3.38 -2.90 -7.52
C PHE A 27 -2.31 -2.00 -8.10
N ARG A 28 -2.52 -1.58 -9.34
CA ARG A 28 -1.50 -0.87 -10.11
C ARG A 28 -2.06 0.41 -10.68
N VAL A 29 -1.17 1.39 -10.79
CA VAL A 29 -1.43 2.61 -11.54
C VAL A 29 -0.20 2.88 -12.37
N GLU A 30 -0.38 3.19 -13.66
CA GLU A 30 0.72 3.40 -14.59
C GLU A 30 1.72 2.24 -14.57
N LYS A 31 1.17 1.02 -14.51
CA LYS A 31 1.94 -0.23 -14.55
C LYS A 31 2.79 -0.49 -13.30
N ARG A 32 2.58 0.28 -12.23
CA ARG A 32 3.32 0.09 -11.00
C ARG A 32 2.39 -0.35 -9.89
N ILE A 33 2.82 -1.35 -9.13
CA ILE A 33 2.04 -1.85 -8.01
C ILE A 33 2.13 -0.84 -6.87
N PHE A 34 0.96 -0.43 -6.34
CA PHE A 34 0.94 0.43 -5.17
C PHE A 34 0.34 -0.26 -3.95
N ALA A 35 -0.35 -1.39 -4.14
CA ALA A 35 -0.95 -2.12 -3.02
C ALA A 35 -1.09 -3.58 -3.39
N THR A 36 -1.18 -4.44 -2.37
CA THR A 36 -1.32 -5.88 -2.53
C THR A 36 -2.24 -6.41 -1.44
N LEU A 37 -2.97 -7.48 -1.73
CA LEU A 37 -3.81 -8.15 -0.75
C LEU A 37 -3.34 -9.59 -0.55
N GLY A 38 -3.57 -10.12 0.65
CA GLY A 38 -3.42 -11.55 0.87
C GLY A 38 -2.02 -12.01 1.24
N TYR A 39 -1.13 -11.12 1.59
CA TYR A 39 0.22 -11.52 1.97
C TYR A 39 0.56 -10.89 3.33
N PRO A 40 1.04 -11.66 4.30
CA PRO A 40 1.36 -13.09 4.25
C PRO A 40 0.13 -13.99 4.25
N ASP A 41 -1.04 -13.48 4.59
CA ASP A 41 -2.27 -14.25 4.53
C ASP A 41 -3.44 -13.28 4.34
N THR A 42 -4.65 -13.82 4.33
CA THR A 42 -5.83 -13.02 3.99
C THR A 42 -6.19 -11.95 5.01
N ALA A 43 -5.55 -11.95 6.18
CA ALA A 43 -5.79 -10.93 7.19
C ALA A 43 -5.01 -9.64 6.92
N TRP A 44 -4.15 -9.63 5.92
CA TRP A 44 -3.22 -8.53 5.68
C TRP A 44 -3.34 -7.98 4.27
N GLY A 45 -3.12 -6.66 4.17
CA GLY A 45 -2.83 -6.01 2.91
C GLY A 45 -1.46 -5.38 2.99
N MET A 46 -1.04 -4.75 1.89
CA MET A 46 0.23 -4.04 1.84
C MET A 46 0.08 -2.81 0.97
N VAL A 47 0.69 -1.71 1.38
CA VAL A 47 0.76 -0.48 0.60
C VAL A 47 2.21 -0.03 0.52
N LYS A 48 2.58 0.58 -0.61
CA LYS A 48 3.95 1.08 -0.80
C LYS A 48 3.95 2.57 -0.51
N LEU A 49 4.48 2.95 0.63
CA LEU A 49 4.45 4.32 1.12
C LEU A 49 5.82 4.99 0.98
N PRO A 50 5.84 6.32 0.86
CA PRO A 50 7.10 7.02 1.10
C PRO A 50 7.58 6.68 2.52
N PRO A 51 8.88 6.51 2.71
CA PRO A 51 9.39 6.06 4.03
C PRO A 51 9.00 6.96 5.19
N ASP A 52 8.89 8.27 4.99
CA ASP A 52 8.47 9.16 6.06
C ASP A 52 7.01 8.97 6.42
N GLU A 53 6.14 8.70 5.44
CA GLU A 53 4.75 8.40 5.71
C GLU A 53 4.60 7.05 6.40
N GLN A 54 5.40 6.07 5.98
CA GLN A 54 5.42 4.78 6.64
C GLN A 54 5.74 4.95 8.11
N GLN A 55 6.77 5.71 8.42
CA GLN A 55 7.20 5.92 9.80
C GLN A 55 6.10 6.55 10.62
N LYS A 56 5.44 7.58 10.09
CA LYS A 56 4.35 8.24 10.81
C LYS A 56 3.22 7.28 11.14
N LEU A 57 2.80 6.49 10.15
CA LEU A 57 1.68 5.59 10.35
C LEU A 57 2.05 4.45 11.30
N VAL A 58 3.25 3.91 11.19
CA VAL A 58 3.69 2.84 12.08
C VAL A 58 3.77 3.34 13.52
N GLU A 59 4.28 4.55 13.72
CA GLU A 59 4.40 5.11 15.06
C GLU A 59 3.05 5.46 15.66
N SER A 60 2.14 5.98 14.83
CA SER A 60 0.81 6.38 15.30
C SER A 60 -0.10 5.19 15.54
N MET A 61 0.00 4.17 14.70
CA MET A 61 -0.93 3.04 14.74
C MET A 61 -0.17 1.73 14.53
N PRO A 62 0.66 1.35 15.53
CA PRO A 62 1.51 0.16 15.37
C PRO A 62 0.72 -1.14 15.30
N GLU A 63 -0.54 -1.15 15.75
CA GLU A 63 -1.38 -2.35 15.63
C GLU A 63 -1.92 -2.50 14.22
N THR A 64 -1.99 -1.42 13.47
CA THR A 64 -2.54 -1.42 12.12
C THR A 64 -1.44 -1.55 11.07
N PHE A 65 -0.35 -0.83 11.25
CA PHE A 65 0.73 -0.75 10.25
C PHE A 65 2.04 -1.27 10.80
N ARG A 66 2.75 -2.03 9.98
CA ARG A 66 4.11 -2.44 10.29
C ARG A 66 4.91 -2.54 9.01
N PRO A 67 6.22 -2.23 9.05
CA PRO A 67 7.03 -2.34 7.85
C PRO A 67 7.12 -3.80 7.41
N ALA A 68 7.17 -4.02 6.11
CA ALA A 68 7.45 -5.35 5.59
C ALA A 68 8.89 -5.73 5.95
N ALA A 69 9.18 -7.02 5.89
CA ALA A 69 10.50 -7.51 6.26
C ALA A 69 11.55 -7.06 5.27
N GLY A 70 12.76 -6.82 5.77
CA GLY A 70 13.95 -6.62 4.95
C GLY A 70 13.94 -5.33 4.16
N ALA A 71 14.58 -5.37 2.99
CA ALA A 71 14.78 -4.18 2.17
C ALA A 71 13.47 -3.58 1.70
N TRP A 72 12.46 -4.40 1.44
CA TRP A 72 11.17 -3.89 0.98
C TRP A 72 10.56 -2.96 2.02
N GLY A 73 10.62 -3.36 3.29
CA GLY A 73 10.11 -2.50 4.36
C GLY A 73 10.89 -1.19 4.44
N ARG A 74 12.19 -1.26 4.30
CA ARG A 74 13.01 -0.04 4.32
C ARG A 74 12.70 0.88 3.15
N GLN A 75 12.20 0.33 2.05
CA GLN A 75 11.83 1.11 0.88
C GLN A 75 10.40 1.60 0.92
N GLY A 76 9.65 1.27 1.97
CA GLY A 76 8.31 1.78 2.15
C GLY A 76 7.19 0.78 2.08
N SER A 77 7.47 -0.49 1.77
CA SER A 77 6.40 -1.51 1.79
C SER A 77 5.92 -1.67 3.22
N THR A 78 4.62 -1.48 3.42
CA THR A 78 4.02 -1.40 4.74
C THR A 78 2.83 -2.33 4.81
N MET A 79 2.85 -3.24 5.78
CA MET A 79 1.77 -4.19 5.97
C MET A 79 0.64 -3.55 6.75
N VAL A 80 -0.58 -3.87 6.35
CA VAL A 80 -1.80 -3.32 6.95
C VAL A 80 -2.61 -4.47 7.53
N CYS A 81 -2.83 -4.43 8.83
CA CYS A 81 -3.70 -5.40 9.49
C CYS A 81 -5.15 -5.00 9.21
N LEU A 82 -5.85 -5.76 8.39
CA LEU A 82 -7.18 -5.36 7.94
C LEU A 82 -8.17 -5.26 9.08
N ALA A 83 -8.05 -6.14 10.08
CA ALA A 83 -8.97 -6.13 11.21
C ALA A 83 -8.87 -4.85 12.04
N LYS A 84 -7.71 -4.19 12.01
CA LYS A 84 -7.48 -2.99 12.80
C LYS A 84 -7.61 -1.71 11.98
N ALA A 85 -7.66 -1.82 10.66
CA ALA A 85 -7.64 -0.65 9.79
C ALA A 85 -8.99 0.05 9.79
N LYS A 86 -8.96 1.37 9.99
CA LYS A 86 -10.16 2.19 9.88
C LYS A 86 -10.27 2.70 8.45
N PRO A 87 -11.49 2.82 7.92
CA PRO A 87 -11.67 3.20 6.51
C PRO A 87 -10.96 4.50 6.12
N GLN A 88 -11.04 5.53 6.95
CA GLN A 88 -10.41 6.80 6.61
C GLN A 88 -8.90 6.68 6.56
N VAL A 89 -8.33 5.91 7.48
CA VAL A 89 -6.89 5.74 7.54
C VAL A 89 -6.41 4.92 6.36
N LEU A 90 -7.14 3.86 6.02
CA LEU A 90 -6.77 3.04 4.89
C LEU A 90 -6.87 3.83 3.58
N THR A 91 -7.91 4.62 3.42
CA THR A 91 -8.06 5.45 2.23
C THR A 91 -6.88 6.42 2.10
N TYR A 92 -6.47 7.01 3.22
CA TYR A 92 -5.31 7.89 3.21
C TYR A 92 -4.04 7.15 2.78
N ALA A 93 -3.82 5.96 3.37
CA ALA A 93 -2.63 5.19 3.05
C ALA A 93 -2.61 4.76 1.58
N LEU A 94 -3.76 4.31 1.08
CA LEU A 94 -3.86 3.92 -0.33
C LEU A 94 -3.61 5.09 -1.26
N GLU A 95 -4.12 6.26 -0.91
CA GLU A 95 -3.91 7.44 -1.73
C GLU A 95 -2.44 7.84 -1.75
N MET A 96 -1.76 7.77 -0.62
CA MET A 96 -0.34 8.08 -0.56
C MET A 96 0.46 7.11 -1.43
N ALA A 97 0.11 5.84 -1.37
CA ALA A 97 0.78 4.82 -2.19
C ALA A 97 0.53 5.05 -3.68
N TRP A 98 -0.72 5.38 -4.01
CA TRP A 98 -1.11 5.66 -5.38
C TRP A 98 -0.37 6.87 -5.94
N ARG A 99 -0.22 7.93 -5.14
CA ARG A 99 0.55 9.10 -5.56
C ARG A 99 2.00 8.77 -5.80
N MET A 100 2.59 8.00 -4.87
CA MET A 100 3.99 7.64 -5.00
C MET A 100 4.24 6.79 -6.23
N ALA A 101 3.32 5.89 -6.56
CA ALA A 101 3.48 5.03 -7.72
C ALA A 101 3.52 5.79 -9.04
N GLN A 102 2.95 6.98 -9.05
CA GLN A 102 2.95 7.80 -10.24
C GLN A 102 4.16 8.71 -10.37
N MET A 103 4.99 8.77 -9.34
CA MET A 103 6.23 9.52 -9.40
C MET A 103 7.25 8.73 -10.18
N LYS A 104 7.91 9.37 -11.12
CA LYS A 104 8.88 8.68 -11.97
C LYS A 104 10.24 8.75 -11.31
N PRO A 105 10.76 7.61 -10.86
CA PRO A 105 12.00 7.63 -10.07
C PRO A 105 13.17 8.30 -10.76
N GLY A 106 13.28 8.10 -12.08
CA GLY A 106 14.41 8.67 -12.80
C GLY A 106 14.45 10.17 -12.78
N LYS A 107 13.30 10.82 -12.65
CA LYS A 107 13.27 12.28 -12.64
C LYS A 107 13.91 12.87 -11.42
N LYS A 108 13.85 12.18 -10.31
CA LYS A 108 14.47 12.69 -9.10
C LYS A 108 15.97 12.74 -9.25
N LYS A 109 16.51 11.80 -9.97
CA LYS A 109 17.95 11.74 -10.13
C LYS A 109 18.48 12.82 -11.07
N SER A 110 17.65 13.17 -12.02
CA SER A 110 18.07 14.19 -12.98
C SER A 110 17.98 15.57 -12.41
N ALA A 111 17.34 15.71 -11.32
CA ALA A 111 17.25 17.00 -10.67
C ALA A 111 18.58 17.39 -10.09
#